data_aee717ead777dc8a8ce716f1f858c0e0
#
_entry.id   aee717ead777dc8a8ce716f1f858c0e0
#
_cell.length_a   1.000
_cell.length_b   1.000
_cell.length_c   1.000
_cell.angle_alpha   90.00
_cell.angle_beta   90.00
_cell.angle_gamma   90.00
#
_symmetry.space_group_name_H-M   'P 1'
#
loop_
_entity.id
_entity.type
_entity.pdbx_description
1 polymer ?
#
loop_
_entity_poly.entity_id
_entity_poly.type
_entity_poly.pdbx_seq_one_letter_code
_entity_poly.pdbx_strand_id
1 'polypeptide(L)'
;QAEPEVTLKQSMTAEDFLAALKYLLRLKKGEGMVDDIDHLGSRRVRAVGELMANQCRVGLARTERLVKERMTLIDQNIEGVTPSKLINPKALSAVVRDFFGRSQLSQFMDQINPLAELTHKRRLSALGPGGLNRDRAGFEVRDVHPSHYGRICPIETPEGPNIGLINSMCTYARINEFGFIETPYRKVENGRVTNTIEYVTADQEEGYLIAQANNPLDEQGNFTTSRVTAREKGEFIEVDPADVHYMDVSPKQLVSIAAGLIPFLEHDDANRALMGSNMQRQGVPLMVAESPYVGTGIEGKCARDSRSVVLAEADGIVASATAEVIITTKDGELPVR
;
A
#
# COMPACT_ATOMS: atom_id res chain seq x y z
N GLN A 1 24.93 16.31 -12.67
CA GLN A 1 23.97 16.22 -13.75
C GLN A 1 22.62 16.54 -13.12
N ALA A 2 21.94 17.61 -13.59
CA ALA A 2 20.63 17.98 -13.11
C ALA A 2 19.67 16.83 -13.44
N GLU A 3 18.92 16.35 -12.43
CA GLU A 3 17.81 15.44 -12.62
C GLU A 3 16.84 16.11 -13.60
N PRO A 4 16.39 15.41 -14.64
CA PRO A 4 15.37 15.95 -15.51
C PRO A 4 14.11 16.19 -14.69
N GLU A 5 13.59 17.42 -14.69
CA GLU A 5 12.25 17.71 -14.20
C GLU A 5 11.29 16.74 -14.91
N VAL A 6 10.82 15.73 -14.17
CA VAL A 6 9.80 14.82 -14.63
C VAL A 6 8.50 15.61 -14.71
N THR A 7 8.32 16.32 -15.82
CA THR A 7 7.02 16.86 -16.16
C THR A 7 6.11 15.67 -16.39
N LEU A 8 5.16 15.47 -15.48
CA LEU A 8 4.08 14.47 -15.54
C LEU A 8 3.19 14.73 -16.76
N LYS A 9 3.71 14.49 -17.96
CA LYS A 9 2.92 14.41 -19.17
C LYS A 9 2.21 13.05 -19.15
N GLN A 10 0.93 13.06 -18.82
CA GLN A 10 0.06 11.88 -18.83
C GLN A 10 -0.21 11.32 -20.25
N SER A 11 0.43 11.86 -21.28
CA SER A 11 0.26 11.45 -22.66
C SER A 11 1.61 11.04 -23.27
N MET A 12 1.60 9.93 -23.98
CA MET A 12 2.77 9.43 -24.72
C MET A 12 3.20 10.41 -25.80
N THR A 13 4.50 10.62 -25.93
CA THR A 13 5.13 11.44 -26.95
C THR A 13 5.68 10.58 -28.08
N ALA A 14 6.02 11.19 -29.21
CA ALA A 14 6.68 10.48 -30.30
C ALA A 14 8.05 9.90 -29.91
N GLU A 15 8.73 10.54 -28.98
CA GLU A 15 10.02 10.08 -28.45
C GLU A 15 9.88 8.78 -27.64
N ASP A 16 8.79 8.63 -26.89
CA ASP A 16 8.49 7.40 -26.12
C ASP A 16 8.28 6.21 -27.06
N PHE A 17 7.55 6.42 -28.19
CA PHE A 17 7.40 5.40 -29.22
C PHE A 17 8.72 5.00 -29.86
N LEU A 18 9.58 5.98 -30.18
CA LEU A 18 10.89 5.72 -30.76
C LEU A 18 11.81 4.97 -29.77
N ALA A 19 11.75 5.33 -28.48
CA ALA A 19 12.49 4.65 -27.42
C ALA A 19 12.03 3.18 -27.29
N ALA A 20 10.73 2.93 -27.27
CA ALA A 20 10.16 1.59 -27.21
C ALA A 20 10.55 0.73 -28.44
N LEU A 21 10.43 1.28 -29.65
CA LEU A 21 10.86 0.59 -30.87
C LEU A 21 12.35 0.27 -30.88
N LYS A 22 13.18 1.20 -30.43
CA LYS A 22 14.63 1.02 -30.32
C LYS A 22 14.98 -0.10 -29.34
N TYR A 23 14.28 -0.18 -28.21
CA TYR A 23 14.46 -1.23 -27.21
C TYR A 23 14.02 -2.59 -27.76
N LEU A 24 12.87 -2.68 -28.42
CA LEU A 24 12.39 -3.91 -29.08
C LEU A 24 13.37 -4.44 -30.13
N LEU A 25 14.00 -3.53 -30.91
CA LEU A 25 15.03 -3.93 -31.88
C LEU A 25 16.31 -4.46 -31.22
N ARG A 26 16.67 -3.93 -30.04
CA ARG A 26 17.79 -4.46 -29.24
C ARG A 26 17.46 -5.85 -28.70
N LEU A 27 16.27 -6.04 -28.11
CA LEU A 27 15.80 -7.37 -27.65
C LEU A 27 15.82 -8.40 -28.76
N LYS A 28 15.39 -8.04 -29.97
CA LYS A 28 15.46 -8.93 -31.16
C LYS A 28 16.89 -9.33 -31.52
N LYS A 29 17.89 -8.51 -31.20
CA LYS A 29 19.32 -8.83 -31.39
C LYS A 29 19.92 -9.62 -30.22
N GLY A 30 19.17 -9.92 -29.19
CA GLY A 30 19.67 -10.55 -27.96
C GLY A 30 20.36 -9.56 -27.00
N GLU A 31 20.20 -8.26 -27.20
CA GLU A 31 20.74 -7.20 -26.35
C GLU A 31 19.64 -6.70 -25.41
N GLY A 32 19.75 -6.91 -24.11
CA GLY A 32 18.79 -6.49 -23.10
C GLY A 32 18.05 -7.66 -22.45
N MET A 33 17.18 -7.34 -21.52
CA MET A 33 16.35 -8.30 -20.78
C MET A 33 14.87 -8.01 -21.03
N VAL A 34 14.08 -9.09 -21.07
CA VAL A 34 12.61 -8.97 -21.14
C VAL A 34 12.12 -8.57 -19.74
N ASP A 35 11.22 -7.61 -19.67
CA ASP A 35 10.63 -7.17 -18.41
C ASP A 35 9.85 -8.30 -17.74
N ASP A 36 9.98 -8.39 -16.44
CA ASP A 36 9.18 -9.29 -15.62
C ASP A 36 7.82 -8.63 -15.33
N ILE A 37 6.74 -9.28 -15.78
CA ILE A 37 5.37 -8.76 -15.65
C ILE A 37 4.93 -8.72 -14.18
N ASP A 38 5.41 -9.66 -13.36
CA ASP A 38 5.01 -9.79 -11.96
C ASP A 38 5.87 -8.96 -10.99
N HIS A 39 6.93 -8.33 -11.49
CA HIS A 39 7.77 -7.45 -10.72
C HIS A 39 7.01 -6.18 -10.25
N LEU A 40 7.13 -5.82 -8.97
CA LEU A 40 6.43 -4.64 -8.40
C LEU A 40 6.94 -3.29 -8.92
N GLY A 41 8.05 -3.26 -9.63
CA GLY A 41 8.49 -2.11 -10.44
C GLY A 41 7.59 -1.84 -11.65
N SER A 42 6.92 -2.88 -12.17
CA SER A 42 5.99 -2.80 -13.33
C SER A 42 4.52 -2.82 -12.91
N ARG A 43 4.21 -3.23 -11.69
CA ARG A 43 2.84 -3.30 -11.13
C ARG A 43 2.64 -2.20 -10.10
N ARG A 44 1.62 -1.36 -10.32
CA ARG A 44 1.28 -0.28 -9.41
C ARG A 44 -0.08 -0.48 -8.76
N VAL A 45 -0.28 0.17 -7.64
CA VAL A 45 -1.56 0.20 -6.92
C VAL A 45 -2.38 1.40 -7.40
N ARG A 46 -3.63 1.16 -7.73
CA ARG A 46 -4.60 2.21 -8.01
C ARG A 46 -5.39 2.49 -6.74
N ALA A 47 -5.15 3.64 -6.14
CA ALA A 47 -5.87 4.09 -4.96
C ALA A 47 -7.29 4.56 -5.30
N VAL A 48 -8.12 4.74 -4.28
CA VAL A 48 -9.52 5.18 -4.44
C VAL A 48 -9.64 6.49 -5.20
N GLY A 49 -8.71 7.42 -5.03
CA GLY A 49 -8.71 8.72 -5.73
C GLY A 49 -8.65 8.55 -7.25
N GLU A 50 -7.78 7.69 -7.76
CA GLU A 50 -7.68 7.41 -9.20
C GLU A 50 -8.95 6.71 -9.73
N LEU A 51 -9.48 5.72 -9.00
CA LEU A 51 -10.71 5.03 -9.37
C LEU A 51 -11.89 6.00 -9.44
N MET A 52 -12.00 6.90 -8.45
CA MET A 52 -13.01 7.95 -8.44
C MET A 52 -12.84 8.97 -9.57
N ALA A 53 -11.61 9.39 -9.86
CA ALA A 53 -11.32 10.30 -10.97
C ALA A 53 -11.78 9.70 -12.31
N ASN A 54 -11.55 8.41 -12.53
CA ASN A 54 -12.02 7.71 -13.73
C ASN A 54 -13.56 7.67 -13.80
N GLN A 55 -14.25 7.41 -12.70
CA GLN A 55 -15.70 7.43 -12.65
C GLN A 55 -16.27 8.85 -12.85
N CYS A 56 -15.66 9.86 -12.25
CA CYS A 56 -16.04 11.25 -12.48
C CYS A 56 -15.87 11.65 -13.95
N ARG A 57 -14.79 11.22 -14.59
CA ARG A 57 -14.57 11.47 -16.05
C ARG A 57 -15.67 10.86 -16.90
N VAL A 58 -16.10 9.63 -16.60
CA VAL A 58 -17.24 8.98 -17.27
C VAL A 58 -18.54 9.75 -17.02
N GLY A 59 -18.77 10.19 -15.78
CA GLY A 59 -19.94 11.01 -15.41
C GLY A 59 -19.99 12.36 -16.13
N LEU A 60 -18.85 13.03 -16.23
CA LEU A 60 -18.73 14.32 -16.93
C LEU A 60 -18.93 14.15 -18.45
N ALA A 61 -18.37 13.13 -19.07
CA ALA A 61 -18.59 12.84 -20.50
C ALA A 61 -20.07 12.54 -20.80
N ARG A 62 -20.76 11.83 -19.89
CA ARG A 62 -22.20 11.62 -19.98
C ARG A 62 -22.98 12.91 -19.83
N THR A 63 -22.60 13.77 -18.91
CA THR A 63 -23.20 15.10 -18.70
C THR A 63 -23.01 15.98 -19.95
N GLU A 64 -21.81 16.02 -20.52
CA GLU A 64 -21.49 16.74 -21.75
C GLU A 64 -22.42 16.31 -22.90
N ARG A 65 -22.58 15.01 -23.11
CA ARG A 65 -23.48 14.49 -24.15
C ARG A 65 -24.92 14.93 -23.93
N LEU A 66 -25.43 14.84 -22.70
CA LEU A 66 -26.79 15.27 -22.36
C LEU A 66 -27.00 16.79 -22.55
N VAL A 67 -25.98 17.58 -22.25
CA VAL A 67 -26.03 19.02 -22.49
C VAL A 67 -26.08 19.33 -23.98
N LYS A 68 -25.24 18.68 -24.80
CA LYS A 68 -25.27 18.83 -26.26
C LYS A 68 -26.64 18.43 -26.84
N GLU A 69 -27.20 17.32 -26.43
CA GLU A 69 -28.55 16.87 -26.84
C GLU A 69 -29.62 17.89 -26.45
N ARG A 70 -29.59 18.47 -25.26
CA ARG A 70 -30.52 19.52 -24.84
C ARG A 70 -30.35 20.81 -25.63
N MET A 71 -29.11 21.20 -25.91
CA MET A 71 -28.84 22.40 -26.71
C MET A 71 -29.40 22.28 -28.12
N THR A 72 -29.39 21.11 -28.71
CA THR A 72 -29.97 20.90 -30.06
C THR A 72 -31.49 20.91 -30.08
N LEU A 73 -32.14 20.60 -28.90
CA LEU A 73 -33.60 20.57 -28.77
C LEU A 73 -34.19 21.93 -28.36
N ILE A 74 -33.37 22.87 -27.95
CA ILE A 74 -33.83 24.21 -27.57
C ILE A 74 -34.05 25.04 -28.80
N ASP A 75 -35.29 25.50 -28.96
CA ASP A 75 -35.64 26.43 -30.02
C ASP A 75 -34.92 27.77 -29.82
N GLN A 76 -34.27 28.29 -30.85
CA GLN A 76 -33.44 29.52 -30.80
C GLN A 76 -34.23 30.76 -30.36
N ASN A 77 -35.56 30.68 -30.35
CA ASN A 77 -36.46 31.78 -29.99
C ASN A 77 -36.86 31.81 -28.50
N ILE A 78 -36.36 30.90 -27.65
CA ILE A 78 -36.68 30.91 -26.20
C ILE A 78 -35.67 31.78 -25.48
N GLU A 79 -36.09 33.01 -25.13
CA GLU A 79 -35.36 33.87 -24.21
C GLU A 79 -35.27 33.23 -22.79
N GLY A 80 -34.08 33.31 -22.17
CA GLY A 80 -33.90 32.90 -20.77
C GLY A 80 -33.44 31.46 -20.52
N VAL A 81 -32.71 30.87 -21.46
CA VAL A 81 -31.98 29.61 -21.19
C VAL A 81 -30.75 29.88 -20.34
N THR A 82 -30.75 29.35 -19.13
CA THR A 82 -29.59 29.43 -18.21
C THR A 82 -28.79 28.14 -18.21
N PRO A 83 -27.47 28.16 -17.93
CA PRO A 83 -26.64 26.95 -17.85
C PRO A 83 -27.18 25.93 -16.85
N SER A 84 -27.80 26.37 -15.77
CA SER A 84 -28.41 25.48 -14.75
C SER A 84 -29.61 24.68 -15.27
N LYS A 85 -30.32 25.14 -16.30
CA LYS A 85 -31.40 24.39 -16.97
C LYS A 85 -30.86 23.30 -17.90
N LEU A 86 -29.67 23.50 -18.44
CA LEU A 86 -29.00 22.56 -19.35
C LEU A 86 -28.31 21.43 -18.59
N ILE A 87 -27.64 21.73 -17.49
CA ILE A 87 -26.83 20.79 -16.73
C ILE A 87 -27.74 19.96 -15.80
N ASN A 88 -27.59 18.63 -15.90
CA ASN A 88 -28.26 17.72 -14.97
C ASN A 88 -27.24 17.09 -14.00
N PRO A 89 -27.16 17.55 -12.74
CA PRO A 89 -26.18 17.02 -11.77
C PRO A 89 -26.42 15.55 -11.40
N LYS A 90 -27.63 15.02 -11.67
CA LYS A 90 -27.96 13.62 -11.38
C LYS A 90 -27.12 12.62 -12.19
N ALA A 91 -26.64 13.01 -13.37
CA ALA A 91 -25.80 12.16 -14.20
C ALA A 91 -24.46 11.84 -13.53
N LEU A 92 -23.81 12.84 -12.93
CA LEU A 92 -22.57 12.65 -12.17
C LEU A 92 -22.82 11.95 -10.85
N SER A 93 -23.80 12.40 -10.06
CA SER A 93 -24.10 11.80 -8.76
C SER A 93 -24.53 10.33 -8.86
N ALA A 94 -25.18 9.93 -9.94
CA ALA A 94 -25.54 8.54 -10.19
C ALA A 94 -24.30 7.66 -10.38
N VAL A 95 -23.31 8.11 -11.15
CA VAL A 95 -22.08 7.33 -11.39
C VAL A 95 -21.28 7.16 -10.10
N VAL A 96 -21.18 8.20 -9.27
CA VAL A 96 -20.53 8.12 -7.96
C VAL A 96 -21.27 7.13 -7.04
N ARG A 97 -22.58 7.22 -6.99
CA ARG A 97 -23.41 6.29 -6.19
C ARG A 97 -23.27 4.85 -6.66
N ASP A 98 -23.27 4.63 -7.98
CA ASP A 98 -23.10 3.30 -8.58
C ASP A 98 -21.72 2.71 -8.26
N PHE A 99 -20.68 3.54 -8.24
CA PHE A 99 -19.34 3.09 -7.84
C PHE A 99 -19.34 2.57 -6.39
N PHE A 100 -19.81 3.36 -5.44
CA PHE A 100 -19.82 2.93 -4.03
C PHE A 100 -20.82 1.82 -3.73
N GLY A 101 -21.91 1.71 -4.49
CA GLY A 101 -22.95 0.70 -4.24
C GLY A 101 -22.77 -0.61 -5.00
N ARG A 102 -22.05 -0.62 -6.14
CA ARG A 102 -22.00 -1.78 -7.05
C ARG A 102 -20.60 -2.21 -7.45
N SER A 103 -19.58 -1.42 -7.20
CA SER A 103 -18.20 -1.79 -7.55
C SER A 103 -17.73 -2.96 -6.68
N GLN A 104 -17.04 -3.92 -7.31
CA GLN A 104 -16.39 -5.03 -6.61
C GLN A 104 -15.30 -4.56 -5.64
N LEU A 105 -14.70 -3.39 -5.88
CA LEU A 105 -13.66 -2.81 -5.06
C LEU A 105 -14.21 -1.99 -3.88
N SER A 106 -15.46 -1.55 -3.94
CA SER A 106 -16.16 -0.93 -2.83
C SER A 106 -16.86 -2.03 -2.02
N GLN A 107 -16.30 -2.31 -0.85
CA GLN A 107 -16.75 -3.41 -0.01
C GLN A 107 -17.25 -2.88 1.34
N PHE A 108 -18.15 -3.62 1.96
CA PHE A 108 -18.53 -3.36 3.34
C PHE A 108 -17.32 -3.61 4.23
N MET A 109 -17.02 -2.67 5.13
CA MET A 109 -15.81 -2.77 5.97
C MET A 109 -15.97 -3.91 6.97
N ASP A 110 -14.94 -4.74 7.07
CA ASP A 110 -14.83 -5.80 8.05
C ASP A 110 -14.58 -5.14 9.42
N GLN A 111 -15.53 -5.23 10.32
CA GLN A 111 -15.58 -4.44 11.56
C GLN A 111 -15.82 -5.30 12.80
N ILE A 112 -15.43 -6.57 12.76
CA ILE A 112 -15.56 -7.51 13.89
C ILE A 112 -14.67 -7.05 15.05
N ASN A 113 -13.45 -6.63 14.73
CA ASN A 113 -12.48 -6.12 15.71
C ASN A 113 -11.58 -5.03 15.06
N PRO A 114 -10.83 -4.25 15.85
CA PRO A 114 -9.96 -3.20 15.32
C PRO A 114 -8.91 -3.69 14.31
N LEU A 115 -8.39 -4.91 14.48
CA LEU A 115 -7.44 -5.52 13.55
C LEU A 115 -8.09 -5.83 12.20
N ALA A 116 -9.34 -6.31 12.18
CA ALA A 116 -10.08 -6.58 10.96
C ALA A 116 -10.28 -5.31 10.13
N GLU A 117 -10.61 -4.19 10.77
CA GLU A 117 -10.71 -2.88 10.11
C GLU A 117 -9.40 -2.45 9.49
N LEU A 118 -8.31 -2.51 10.26
CA LEU A 118 -6.99 -2.06 9.83
C LEU A 118 -6.47 -2.89 8.66
N THR A 119 -6.61 -4.21 8.73
CA THR A 119 -6.17 -5.12 7.67
C THR A 119 -7.01 -4.96 6.41
N HIS A 120 -8.32 -4.72 6.55
CA HIS A 120 -9.19 -4.46 5.39
C HIS A 120 -8.78 -3.18 4.65
N LYS A 121 -8.43 -2.12 5.38
CA LYS A 121 -7.96 -0.85 4.78
C LYS A 121 -6.61 -0.97 4.07
N ARG A 122 -5.78 -1.95 4.45
CA ARG A 122 -4.44 -2.21 3.88
C ARG A 122 -4.43 -3.35 2.85
N ARG A 123 -5.61 -3.81 2.43
CA ARG A 123 -5.74 -4.94 1.50
C ARG A 123 -5.49 -4.48 0.06
N LEU A 124 -4.75 -5.31 -0.67
CA LEU A 124 -4.47 -5.16 -2.09
C LEU A 124 -5.21 -6.25 -2.87
N SER A 125 -6.05 -5.86 -3.81
CA SER A 125 -6.79 -6.79 -4.67
C SER A 125 -6.28 -6.72 -6.10
N ALA A 126 -5.98 -7.86 -6.70
CA ALA A 126 -5.68 -7.97 -8.12
C ALA A 126 -6.95 -8.07 -8.98
N LEU A 127 -8.11 -8.22 -8.34
CA LEU A 127 -9.42 -8.39 -8.98
C LEU A 127 -10.09 -7.03 -9.26
N GLY A 128 -11.17 -7.08 -10.03
CA GLY A 128 -12.03 -5.93 -10.25
C GLY A 128 -11.85 -5.26 -11.60
N PRO A 129 -12.49 -4.11 -11.83
CA PRO A 129 -12.44 -3.39 -13.11
C PRO A 129 -11.01 -2.99 -13.50
N GLY A 130 -10.55 -3.47 -14.66
CA GLY A 130 -9.18 -3.28 -15.12
C GLY A 130 -8.12 -4.14 -14.43
N GLY A 131 -8.53 -5.08 -13.58
CA GLY A 131 -7.70 -6.12 -12.97
C GLY A 131 -7.86 -7.49 -13.62
N LEU A 132 -7.42 -8.53 -12.88
CA LEU A 132 -7.49 -9.92 -13.33
C LEU A 132 -8.89 -10.52 -13.11
N ASN A 133 -9.22 -11.53 -13.92
CA ASN A 133 -10.35 -12.39 -13.65
C ASN A 133 -9.86 -13.60 -12.85
N ARG A 134 -10.59 -13.98 -11.79
CA ARG A 134 -10.27 -15.12 -10.92
C ARG A 134 -10.03 -16.42 -11.71
N ASP A 135 -10.88 -16.71 -12.67
CA ASP A 135 -10.86 -17.97 -13.42
C ASP A 135 -9.73 -18.02 -14.46
N ARG A 136 -9.18 -16.84 -14.83
CA ARG A 136 -8.10 -16.71 -15.81
C ARG A 136 -6.74 -16.43 -15.18
N ALA A 137 -6.68 -16.21 -13.88
CA ALA A 137 -5.44 -15.98 -13.17
C ALA A 137 -4.67 -17.30 -13.00
N GLY A 138 -3.53 -17.42 -13.67
CA GLY A 138 -2.61 -18.55 -13.56
C GLY A 138 -1.91 -18.63 -12.21
N PHE A 139 -1.04 -19.62 -12.02
CA PHE A 139 -0.26 -19.80 -10.81
C PHE A 139 0.79 -18.67 -10.66
N GLU A 140 1.42 -18.24 -11.74
CA GLU A 140 2.48 -17.23 -11.74
C GLU A 140 2.08 -15.91 -11.02
N VAL A 141 0.86 -15.43 -11.31
CA VAL A 141 0.33 -14.20 -10.68
C VAL A 141 -0.03 -14.39 -9.21
N ARG A 142 -0.18 -15.63 -8.74
CA ARG A 142 -0.55 -15.99 -7.35
C ARG A 142 0.65 -16.27 -6.48
N ASP A 143 1.81 -16.52 -7.09
CA ASP A 143 3.05 -16.84 -6.40
C ASP A 143 3.66 -15.61 -5.72
N VAL A 144 4.53 -15.85 -4.76
CA VAL A 144 5.31 -14.81 -4.09
C VAL A 144 6.53 -14.48 -4.95
N HIS A 145 6.60 -13.23 -5.39
CA HIS A 145 7.74 -12.73 -6.16
C HIS A 145 8.81 -12.12 -5.23
N PRO A 146 10.13 -12.21 -5.55
CA PRO A 146 11.18 -11.59 -4.73
C PRO A 146 10.99 -10.10 -4.47
N SER A 147 10.43 -9.34 -5.42
CA SER A 147 10.12 -7.92 -5.27
C SER A 147 9.04 -7.61 -4.22
N HIS A 148 8.32 -8.63 -3.73
CA HIS A 148 7.33 -8.50 -2.66
C HIS A 148 7.96 -8.23 -1.29
N TYR A 149 9.26 -8.47 -1.14
CA TYR A 149 9.97 -8.28 0.13
C TYR A 149 9.75 -6.86 0.69
N GLY A 150 9.27 -6.79 1.93
CA GLY A 150 8.99 -5.53 2.60
C GLY A 150 7.79 -4.74 2.07
N ARG A 151 7.13 -5.18 0.99
CA ARG A 151 6.00 -4.50 0.33
C ARG A 151 4.70 -5.25 0.48
N ILE A 152 4.68 -6.51 0.12
CA ILE A 152 3.51 -7.40 0.19
C ILE A 152 3.83 -8.57 1.10
N CYS A 153 2.97 -8.84 2.07
CA CYS A 153 3.15 -9.96 2.99
C CYS A 153 3.07 -11.30 2.25
N PRO A 154 4.07 -12.18 2.38
CA PRO A 154 4.05 -13.48 1.72
C PRO A 154 3.11 -14.49 2.37
N ILE A 155 2.62 -14.21 3.58
CA ILE A 155 1.83 -15.13 4.39
C ILE A 155 0.34 -14.79 4.36
N GLU A 156 -0.02 -13.51 4.50
CA GLU A 156 -1.41 -13.08 4.64
C GLU A 156 -2.12 -13.03 3.29
N THR A 157 -2.87 -14.08 2.97
CA THR A 157 -3.74 -14.18 1.80
C THR A 157 -4.96 -15.04 2.16
N PRO A 158 -6.13 -14.88 1.52
CA PRO A 158 -7.25 -15.77 1.74
C PRO A 158 -6.95 -17.21 1.33
N GLU A 159 -7.63 -18.16 1.96
CA GLU A 159 -7.66 -19.54 1.53
C GLU A 159 -8.70 -19.73 0.42
N GLY A 160 -8.43 -20.64 -0.51
CA GLY A 160 -9.37 -21.00 -1.58
C GLY A 160 -9.14 -20.25 -2.90
N PRO A 161 -10.19 -19.96 -3.68
CA PRO A 161 -10.06 -19.50 -5.07
C PRO A 161 -9.38 -18.14 -5.24
N ASN A 162 -9.34 -17.34 -4.20
CA ASN A 162 -8.71 -16.01 -4.20
C ASN A 162 -7.26 -16.00 -3.66
N ILE A 163 -6.67 -17.16 -3.42
CA ILE A 163 -5.30 -17.25 -2.93
C ILE A 163 -4.33 -16.53 -3.87
N GLY A 164 -3.44 -15.70 -3.32
CA GLY A 164 -2.47 -14.91 -4.08
C GLY A 164 -3.05 -13.73 -4.88
N LEU A 165 -4.38 -13.61 -5.02
CA LEU A 165 -5.03 -12.49 -5.73
C LEU A 165 -5.47 -11.37 -4.79
N ILE A 166 -5.60 -11.67 -3.51
CA ILE A 166 -5.89 -10.70 -2.46
C ILE A 166 -4.77 -10.79 -1.44
N ASN A 167 -4.00 -9.73 -1.32
CA ASN A 167 -2.82 -9.64 -0.49
C ASN A 167 -2.93 -8.47 0.49
N SER A 168 -2.04 -8.44 1.47
CA SER A 168 -1.95 -7.35 2.45
C SER A 168 -0.60 -6.66 2.35
N MET A 169 -0.59 -5.35 2.54
CA MET A 169 0.65 -4.57 2.61
C MET A 169 1.45 -4.93 3.86
N CYS A 170 2.77 -4.97 3.73
CA CYS A 170 3.69 -5.10 4.86
C CYS A 170 3.57 -3.91 5.84
N THR A 171 4.01 -4.12 7.08
CA THR A 171 3.83 -3.19 8.20
C THR A 171 4.37 -1.79 7.91
N TYR A 172 5.54 -1.68 7.28
CA TYR A 172 6.20 -0.39 6.99
C TYR A 172 6.05 0.08 5.55
N ALA A 173 5.39 -0.71 4.69
CA ALA A 173 5.17 -0.35 3.30
C ALA A 173 4.22 0.85 3.16
N ARG A 174 4.52 1.70 2.21
CA ARG A 174 3.66 2.82 1.79
C ARG A 174 3.55 2.85 0.27
N ILE A 175 2.58 3.60 -0.23
CA ILE A 175 2.36 3.82 -1.67
C ILE A 175 2.84 5.25 -1.99
N ASN A 176 3.66 5.38 -3.02
CA ASN A 176 4.13 6.69 -3.49
C ASN A 176 3.08 7.40 -4.35
N GLU A 177 3.39 8.62 -4.79
CA GLU A 177 2.50 9.45 -5.63
C GLU A 177 2.16 8.82 -6.99
N PHE A 178 3.03 7.94 -7.49
CA PHE A 178 2.85 7.22 -8.76
C PHE A 178 2.07 5.90 -8.61
N GLY A 179 1.83 5.46 -7.38
CA GLY A 179 1.14 4.21 -7.08
C GLY A 179 2.06 3.00 -6.84
N PHE A 180 3.38 3.17 -6.85
CA PHE A 180 4.31 2.08 -6.54
C PHE A 180 4.46 1.89 -5.03
N ILE A 181 4.64 0.64 -4.62
CA ILE A 181 4.83 0.32 -3.21
C ILE A 181 6.31 0.48 -2.87
N GLU A 182 6.58 1.28 -1.85
CA GLU A 182 7.91 1.55 -1.31
C GLU A 182 8.07 0.91 0.06
N THR A 183 9.31 0.54 0.38
CA THR A 183 9.69 0.03 1.70
C THR A 183 10.86 0.85 2.25
N PRO A 184 10.92 1.09 3.59
CA PRO A 184 12.00 1.88 4.18
C PRO A 184 13.24 1.04 4.41
N TYR A 185 14.40 1.64 4.14
CA TYR A 185 15.71 1.10 4.45
C TYR A 185 16.56 2.14 5.16
N ARG A 186 17.50 1.67 6.00
CA ARG A 186 18.54 2.52 6.58
C ARG A 186 19.69 2.61 5.60
N LYS A 187 20.16 3.81 5.33
CA LYS A 187 21.32 4.04 4.49
C LYS A 187 22.60 3.60 5.19
N VAL A 188 23.49 2.90 4.46
CA VAL A 188 24.79 2.49 4.93
C VAL A 188 25.85 3.30 4.19
N GLU A 189 26.82 3.86 4.92
CA GLU A 189 27.91 4.62 4.36
C GLU A 189 29.24 4.07 4.91
N ASN A 190 30.07 3.53 4.03
CA ASN A 190 31.38 2.95 4.39
C ASN A 190 31.31 1.89 5.52
N GLY A 191 30.35 0.98 5.46
CA GLY A 191 30.16 -0.07 6.46
C GLY A 191 29.51 0.40 7.77
N ARG A 192 29.04 1.65 7.83
CA ARG A 192 28.32 2.21 8.97
C ARG A 192 26.87 2.47 8.64
N VAL A 193 25.97 1.93 9.43
CA VAL A 193 24.52 2.14 9.32
C VAL A 193 24.17 3.51 9.90
N THR A 194 23.55 4.34 9.08
CA THR A 194 23.09 5.68 9.49
C THR A 194 21.64 5.63 10.03
N ASN A 195 21.20 6.69 10.67
CA ASN A 195 19.81 6.85 11.09
C ASN A 195 18.91 7.43 9.98
N THR A 196 19.46 7.66 8.80
CA THR A 196 18.71 8.15 7.65
C THR A 196 17.91 7.01 7.06
N ILE A 197 16.58 7.21 6.96
CA ILE A 197 15.65 6.24 6.38
C ILE A 197 15.23 6.75 5.01
N GLU A 198 15.47 5.94 4.00
CA GLU A 198 15.05 6.19 2.63
C GLU A 198 14.00 5.17 2.22
N TYR A 199 12.98 5.62 1.48
CA TYR A 199 11.96 4.73 0.92
C TYR A 199 12.32 4.41 -0.51
N VAL A 200 12.40 3.12 -0.81
CA VAL A 200 12.92 2.61 -2.09
C VAL A 200 11.84 1.79 -2.78
N THR A 201 11.63 2.02 -4.07
CA THR A 201 10.75 1.23 -4.92
C THR A 201 11.42 -0.07 -5.35
N ALA A 202 10.66 -1.03 -5.88
CA ALA A 202 11.19 -2.35 -6.24
C ALA A 202 12.22 -2.30 -7.39
N ASP A 203 12.05 -1.41 -8.35
CA ASP A 203 12.97 -1.18 -9.46
C ASP A 203 14.31 -0.58 -9.00
N GLN A 204 14.25 0.38 -8.08
CA GLN A 204 15.45 0.98 -7.50
C GLN A 204 16.24 -0.01 -6.65
N GLU A 205 15.53 -0.92 -5.96
CA GLU A 205 16.14 -1.92 -5.08
C GLU A 205 17.08 -2.88 -5.82
N GLU A 206 16.79 -3.22 -7.07
CA GLU A 206 17.59 -4.17 -7.86
C GLU A 206 19.07 -3.78 -8.03
N GLY A 207 19.40 -2.51 -7.88
CA GLY A 207 20.76 -1.99 -8.00
C GLY A 207 21.56 -1.99 -6.69
N TYR A 208 20.98 -2.42 -5.57
CA TYR A 208 21.57 -2.25 -4.24
C TYR A 208 21.75 -3.55 -3.49
N LEU A 209 22.82 -3.63 -2.70
CA LEU A 209 23.09 -4.66 -1.71
C LEU A 209 22.46 -4.25 -0.38
N ILE A 210 21.50 -5.03 0.11
CA ILE A 210 20.71 -4.71 1.29
C ILE A 210 20.98 -5.72 2.39
N ALA A 211 21.57 -5.27 3.50
CA ALA A 211 21.84 -6.11 4.66
C ALA A 211 20.56 -6.40 5.44
N GLN A 212 20.47 -7.62 5.97
CA GLN A 212 19.37 -8.01 6.85
C GLN A 212 19.44 -7.29 8.21
N ALA A 213 18.27 -7.03 8.82
CA ALA A 213 18.17 -6.35 10.12
C ALA A 213 18.78 -7.13 11.31
N ASN A 214 19.02 -8.43 11.16
CA ASN A 214 19.59 -9.30 12.19
C ASN A 214 21.14 -9.27 12.25
N ASN A 215 21.81 -8.59 11.30
CA ASN A 215 23.26 -8.45 11.35
C ASN A 215 23.68 -7.68 12.61
N PRO A 216 24.68 -8.15 13.35
CA PRO A 216 25.10 -7.50 14.58
C PRO A 216 25.82 -6.17 14.29
N LEU A 217 25.41 -5.14 15.01
CA LEU A 217 25.99 -3.80 14.97
C LEU A 217 26.64 -3.45 16.31
N ASP A 218 27.66 -2.60 16.29
CA ASP A 218 28.20 -1.99 17.48
C ASP A 218 27.37 -0.77 17.93
N GLU A 219 27.72 -0.15 19.05
CA GLU A 219 27.04 1.05 19.56
C GLU A 219 27.17 2.26 18.62
N GLN A 220 28.13 2.23 17.72
CA GLN A 220 28.39 3.30 16.74
C GLN A 220 27.68 3.04 15.40
N GLY A 221 27.07 1.88 15.24
CA GLY A 221 26.34 1.46 14.04
C GLY A 221 27.20 0.80 12.97
N ASN A 222 28.45 0.36 13.29
CA ASN A 222 29.27 -0.39 12.35
C ASN A 222 28.95 -1.89 12.45
N PHE A 223 29.11 -2.62 11.34
CA PHE A 223 29.01 -4.08 11.37
C PHE A 223 30.18 -4.68 12.13
N THR A 224 29.89 -5.62 13.04
CA THR A 224 30.92 -6.27 13.87
C THR A 224 31.54 -7.49 13.20
N THR A 225 30.89 -8.02 12.18
CA THR A 225 31.31 -9.20 11.42
C THR A 225 32.13 -8.81 10.21
N SER A 226 33.12 -9.65 9.84
CA SER A 226 33.92 -9.47 8.62
C SER A 226 33.14 -9.71 7.33
N ARG A 227 32.04 -10.46 7.41
CA ARG A 227 31.10 -10.68 6.33
C ARG A 227 29.68 -10.49 6.82
N VAL A 228 28.85 -9.89 5.97
CA VAL A 228 27.46 -9.52 6.24
C VAL A 228 26.56 -10.24 5.25
N THR A 229 25.48 -10.86 5.76
CA THR A 229 24.46 -11.43 4.91
C THR A 229 23.63 -10.29 4.32
N ALA A 230 23.70 -10.15 3.00
CA ALA A 230 22.94 -9.17 2.24
C ALA A 230 22.07 -9.86 1.19
N ARG A 231 21.10 -9.12 0.69
CA ARG A 231 20.20 -9.55 -0.38
C ARG A 231 20.52 -8.74 -1.64
N GLU A 232 20.63 -9.46 -2.77
CA GLU A 232 20.72 -8.89 -4.10
C GLU A 232 19.74 -9.62 -5.01
N LYS A 233 18.83 -8.89 -5.67
CA LYS A 233 17.84 -9.44 -6.62
C LYS A 233 17.06 -10.66 -6.10
N GLY A 234 16.80 -10.72 -4.79
CA GLY A 234 16.09 -11.83 -4.15
C GLY A 234 16.96 -12.99 -3.67
N GLU A 235 18.25 -13.02 -3.98
CA GLU A 235 19.18 -14.01 -3.47
C GLU A 235 19.94 -13.49 -2.25
N PHE A 236 20.27 -14.40 -1.32
CA PHE A 236 21.07 -14.07 -0.15
C PHE A 236 22.53 -14.39 -0.41
N ILE A 237 23.39 -13.39 -0.26
CA ILE A 237 24.83 -13.50 -0.47
C ILE A 237 25.58 -12.97 0.73
N GLU A 238 26.82 -13.41 0.93
CA GLU A 238 27.73 -12.86 1.92
C GLU A 238 28.69 -11.86 1.25
N VAL A 239 28.64 -10.62 1.73
CA VAL A 239 29.42 -9.49 1.16
C VAL A 239 30.25 -8.80 2.24
N ASP A 240 31.23 -8.01 1.81
CA ASP A 240 31.98 -7.15 2.72
C ASP A 240 31.09 -6.00 3.22
N PRO A 241 31.22 -5.58 4.50
CA PRO A 241 30.46 -4.45 5.05
C PRO A 241 30.56 -3.15 4.26
N ALA A 242 31.69 -2.92 3.58
CA ALA A 242 31.93 -1.71 2.79
C ALA A 242 31.08 -1.64 1.50
N ASP A 243 30.66 -2.81 0.97
CA ASP A 243 29.88 -2.89 -0.27
C ASP A 243 28.37 -2.77 -0.02
N VAL A 244 27.93 -2.82 1.24
CA VAL A 244 26.52 -2.73 1.61
C VAL A 244 26.02 -1.29 1.44
N HIS A 245 24.91 -1.12 0.73
CA HIS A 245 24.28 0.17 0.46
C HIS A 245 23.19 0.52 1.46
N TYR A 246 22.37 -0.46 1.82
CA TYR A 246 21.22 -0.31 2.71
C TYR A 246 21.13 -1.45 3.71
N MET A 247 20.39 -1.23 4.78
CA MET A 247 20.05 -2.23 5.77
C MET A 247 18.55 -2.18 6.08
N ASP A 248 17.92 -3.33 6.29
CA ASP A 248 16.54 -3.43 6.74
C ASP A 248 16.34 -2.68 8.07
N VAL A 249 15.20 -2.01 8.20
CA VAL A 249 14.88 -1.25 9.44
C VAL A 249 14.55 -2.20 10.59
N SER A 250 13.82 -3.29 10.31
CA SER A 250 13.39 -4.26 11.30
C SER A 250 13.00 -5.58 10.63
N PRO A 251 13.15 -6.74 11.29
CA PRO A 251 12.64 -8.02 10.80
C PRO A 251 11.12 -8.03 10.56
N LYS A 252 10.37 -7.20 11.30
CA LYS A 252 8.91 -7.03 11.14
C LYS A 252 8.50 -6.40 9.80
N GLN A 253 9.46 -5.89 9.04
CA GLN A 253 9.26 -5.29 7.74
C GLN A 253 8.71 -6.28 6.70
N LEU A 254 9.06 -7.55 6.83
CA LEU A 254 8.68 -8.63 5.91
C LEU A 254 7.18 -8.96 5.95
N VAL A 255 6.53 -8.78 7.07
CA VAL A 255 5.18 -9.27 7.34
C VAL A 255 4.14 -8.15 7.44
N SER A 256 2.88 -8.51 7.21
CA SER A 256 1.74 -7.63 7.45
C SER A 256 1.49 -7.44 8.95
N ILE A 257 0.57 -6.55 9.29
CA ILE A 257 0.21 -6.27 10.68
C ILE A 257 -0.37 -7.52 11.35
N ALA A 258 -1.29 -8.24 10.70
CA ALA A 258 -1.89 -9.44 11.27
C ALA A 258 -0.86 -10.55 11.49
N ALA A 259 -0.01 -10.81 10.51
CA ALA A 259 1.07 -11.79 10.65
C ALA A 259 2.10 -11.36 11.71
N GLY A 260 2.41 -10.07 11.80
CA GLY A 260 3.35 -9.53 12.79
C GLY A 260 2.86 -9.58 14.25
N LEU A 261 1.56 -9.83 14.47
CA LEU A 261 0.98 -10.05 15.78
C LEU A 261 1.07 -11.50 16.28
N ILE A 262 1.53 -12.43 15.43
CA ILE A 262 1.71 -13.84 15.82
C ILE A 262 3.00 -13.96 16.61
N PRO A 263 2.94 -14.38 17.91
CA PRO A 263 4.15 -14.63 18.70
C PRO A 263 4.91 -15.82 18.12
N PHE A 264 6.24 -15.75 18.13
CA PHE A 264 7.12 -16.82 17.65
C PHE A 264 6.85 -17.26 16.21
N LEU A 265 6.46 -16.32 15.36
CA LEU A 265 6.13 -16.55 13.94
C LEU A 265 7.24 -17.30 13.18
N GLU A 266 8.50 -17.05 13.51
CA GLU A 266 9.67 -17.69 12.91
C GLU A 266 9.76 -19.21 13.13
N HIS A 267 9.03 -19.74 14.09
CA HIS A 267 8.96 -21.17 14.40
C HIS A 267 7.76 -21.88 13.76
N ASP A 268 6.84 -21.11 13.16
CA ASP A 268 5.64 -21.64 12.56
C ASP A 268 5.84 -21.90 11.04
N ASP A 269 5.19 -22.96 10.56
CA ASP A 269 5.05 -23.17 9.12
C ASP A 269 4.20 -22.07 8.46
N ALA A 270 4.55 -21.67 7.25
CA ALA A 270 3.87 -20.59 6.52
C ALA A 270 2.37 -20.85 6.35
N ASN A 271 1.95 -22.12 6.12
CA ASN A 271 0.54 -22.48 5.98
C ASN A 271 -0.23 -22.26 7.29
N ARG A 272 0.37 -22.59 8.44
CA ARG A 272 -0.27 -22.38 9.76
C ARG A 272 -0.29 -20.91 10.14
N ALA A 273 0.75 -20.16 9.81
CA ALA A 273 0.79 -18.71 10.00
C ALA A 273 -0.28 -17.99 9.13
N LEU A 274 -0.53 -18.45 7.90
CA LEU A 274 -1.61 -17.97 7.04
C LEU A 274 -2.97 -18.18 7.72
N MET A 275 -3.24 -19.40 8.16
CA MET A 275 -4.50 -19.72 8.88
C MET A 275 -4.63 -18.86 10.14
N GLY A 276 -3.57 -18.74 10.95
CA GLY A 276 -3.53 -17.97 12.19
C GLY A 276 -3.81 -16.48 11.95
N SER A 277 -3.18 -15.86 10.96
CA SER A 277 -3.41 -14.46 10.62
C SER A 277 -4.85 -14.20 10.16
N ASN A 278 -5.43 -15.12 9.38
CA ASN A 278 -6.83 -15.05 8.97
C ASN A 278 -7.79 -15.20 10.14
N MET A 279 -7.49 -16.11 11.10
CA MET A 279 -8.35 -16.33 12.28
C MET A 279 -8.30 -15.17 13.27
N GLN A 280 -7.17 -14.48 13.46
CA GLN A 280 -7.09 -13.28 14.31
C GLN A 280 -8.10 -12.21 13.91
N ARG A 281 -8.38 -12.04 12.62
CA ARG A 281 -9.35 -11.08 12.11
C ARG A 281 -10.80 -11.45 12.42
N GLN A 282 -11.07 -12.70 12.76
CA GLN A 282 -12.41 -13.22 13.11
C GLN A 282 -12.67 -13.20 14.62
N GLY A 283 -11.67 -12.83 15.43
CA GLY A 283 -11.77 -12.78 16.89
C GLY A 283 -12.80 -11.74 17.34
N VAL A 284 -13.75 -12.15 18.19
CA VAL A 284 -14.74 -11.26 18.76
C VAL A 284 -14.15 -10.56 20.00
N PRO A 285 -14.27 -9.22 20.11
CA PRO A 285 -13.82 -8.49 21.30
C PRO A 285 -14.53 -8.98 22.56
N LEU A 286 -13.77 -9.18 23.64
CA LEU A 286 -14.32 -9.56 24.93
C LEU A 286 -14.90 -8.36 25.67
N MET A 287 -15.88 -8.57 26.53
CA MET A 287 -16.45 -7.51 27.38
C MET A 287 -15.39 -6.90 28.32
N VAL A 288 -14.50 -7.73 28.84
CA VAL A 288 -13.32 -7.32 29.60
C VAL A 288 -12.11 -7.80 28.81
N ALA A 289 -11.40 -6.86 28.20
CA ALA A 289 -10.19 -7.16 27.43
C ALA A 289 -9.01 -7.39 28.38
N GLU A 290 -8.23 -8.42 28.12
CA GLU A 290 -7.01 -8.73 28.83
C GLU A 290 -5.80 -8.56 27.91
N SER A 291 -4.65 -8.15 28.46
CA SER A 291 -3.42 -8.10 27.69
C SER A 291 -2.89 -9.50 27.44
N PRO A 292 -2.29 -9.77 26.26
CA PRO A 292 -1.67 -11.06 25.97
C PRO A 292 -0.46 -11.29 26.90
N TYR A 293 -0.26 -12.54 27.33
CA TYR A 293 0.92 -12.91 28.12
C TYR A 293 2.24 -12.74 27.36
N VAL A 294 2.20 -12.96 26.05
CA VAL A 294 3.33 -12.76 25.12
C VAL A 294 2.90 -11.83 24.01
N GLY A 295 3.56 -10.68 23.91
CA GLY A 295 3.31 -9.70 22.88
C GLY A 295 4.45 -9.60 21.88
N THR A 296 4.18 -9.01 20.72
CA THR A 296 5.16 -8.78 19.65
C THR A 296 5.66 -7.33 19.60
N GLY A 297 5.04 -6.43 20.37
CA GLY A 297 5.35 -5.00 20.40
C GLY A 297 4.71 -4.19 19.27
N ILE A 298 3.84 -4.80 18.46
CA ILE A 298 3.06 -4.10 17.41
C ILE A 298 1.68 -3.71 17.94
N GLU A 299 1.21 -4.29 19.03
CA GLU A 299 -0.15 -4.17 19.57
C GLU A 299 -0.55 -2.71 19.80
N GLY A 300 0.29 -1.94 20.47
CA GLY A 300 0.03 -0.52 20.74
C GLY A 300 -0.06 0.33 19.46
N LYS A 301 0.77 0.00 18.46
CA LYS A 301 0.70 0.68 17.15
C LYS A 301 -0.57 0.30 16.40
N CYS A 302 -0.97 -0.97 16.40
CA CYS A 302 -2.21 -1.42 15.78
C CYS A 302 -3.43 -0.72 16.40
N ALA A 303 -3.48 -0.61 17.73
CA ALA A 303 -4.56 0.07 18.41
C ALA A 303 -4.67 1.55 17.99
N ARG A 304 -3.56 2.26 17.87
CA ARG A 304 -3.54 3.65 17.41
C ARG A 304 -3.95 3.80 15.96
N ASP A 305 -3.38 2.98 15.08
CA ASP A 305 -3.57 3.08 13.63
C ASP A 305 -5.00 2.65 13.21
N SER A 306 -5.65 1.77 13.98
CA SER A 306 -7.04 1.37 13.75
C SER A 306 -8.03 2.52 13.93
N ARG A 307 -7.67 3.54 14.71
CA ARG A 307 -8.53 4.67 15.10
C ARG A 307 -9.82 4.28 15.84
N SER A 308 -9.89 3.06 16.33
CA SER A 308 -10.99 2.60 17.19
C SER A 308 -10.85 3.12 18.62
N VAL A 309 -9.65 3.58 18.98
CA VAL A 309 -9.31 4.15 20.29
C VAL A 309 -9.25 5.67 20.18
N VAL A 310 -9.91 6.35 21.08
CA VAL A 310 -9.81 7.80 21.21
C VAL A 310 -8.49 8.14 21.89
N LEU A 311 -7.66 8.92 21.21
CA LEU A 311 -6.35 9.37 21.70
C LEU A 311 -6.43 10.81 22.17
N ALA A 312 -5.72 11.12 23.26
CA ALA A 312 -5.53 12.50 23.67
C ALA A 312 -4.67 13.25 22.63
N GLU A 313 -5.09 14.45 22.23
CA GLU A 313 -4.36 15.28 21.27
C GLU A 313 -3.16 16.01 21.91
N ALA A 314 -3.19 16.18 23.24
CA ALA A 314 -2.14 16.84 23.99
C ALA A 314 -1.97 16.20 25.38
N ASP A 315 -0.82 16.46 26.00
CA ASP A 315 -0.55 16.06 27.38
C ASP A 315 -1.46 16.83 28.34
N GLY A 316 -2.12 16.12 29.28
CA GLY A 316 -3.06 16.75 30.20
C GLY A 316 -3.51 15.80 31.30
N ILE A 317 -4.39 16.30 32.16
CA ILE A 317 -4.98 15.56 33.28
C ILE A 317 -6.45 15.32 32.94
N VAL A 318 -6.91 14.09 33.08
CA VAL A 318 -8.32 13.72 32.93
C VAL A 318 -9.10 14.28 34.10
N ALA A 319 -9.92 15.30 33.86
CA ALA A 319 -10.72 15.94 34.90
C ALA A 319 -12.01 15.14 35.20
N SER A 320 -12.58 14.48 34.21
CA SER A 320 -13.79 13.66 34.37
C SER A 320 -13.74 12.44 33.44
N ALA A 321 -14.15 11.28 33.91
CA ALA A 321 -14.24 10.03 33.18
C ALA A 321 -15.71 9.55 33.12
N THR A 322 -16.59 10.41 32.62
CA THR A 322 -18.01 10.09 32.35
C THR A 322 -18.23 9.78 30.86
N ALA A 323 -19.46 9.89 30.38
CA ALA A 323 -19.77 9.77 28.94
C ALA A 323 -19.04 10.84 28.10
N GLU A 324 -18.68 11.97 28.70
CA GLU A 324 -17.80 12.98 28.15
C GLU A 324 -16.51 13.00 28.94
N VAL A 325 -15.38 12.81 28.27
CA VAL A 325 -14.05 12.90 28.91
C VAL A 325 -13.52 14.31 28.67
N ILE A 326 -13.22 15.03 29.74
CA ILE A 326 -12.60 16.35 29.67
C ILE A 326 -11.13 16.17 30.04
N ILE A 327 -10.26 16.54 29.11
CA ILE A 327 -8.81 16.57 29.32
C ILE A 327 -8.42 18.02 29.59
N THR A 328 -7.87 18.30 30.76
CA THR A 328 -7.29 19.59 31.09
C THR A 328 -5.83 19.61 30.63
N THR A 329 -5.50 20.59 29.80
CA THR A 329 -4.11 20.88 29.38
C THR A 329 -3.59 22.10 30.12
N LYS A 330 -2.31 22.42 29.99
CA LYS A 330 -1.76 23.69 30.55
C LYS A 330 -2.44 24.93 29.97
N ASP A 331 -3.06 24.82 28.81
CA ASP A 331 -3.66 25.93 28.04
C ASP A 331 -5.21 25.96 28.10
N GLY A 332 -5.83 25.05 28.86
CA GLY A 332 -7.28 24.99 28.96
C GLY A 332 -7.91 23.60 28.92
N GLU A 333 -9.22 23.55 28.97
CA GLU A 333 -10.00 22.32 28.87
C GLU A 333 -10.33 22.00 27.40
N LEU A 334 -9.96 20.81 26.96
CA LEU A 334 -10.35 20.29 25.64
C LEU A 334 -11.39 19.18 25.82
N PRO A 335 -12.64 19.36 25.37
CA PRO A 335 -13.61 18.30 25.39
C PRO A 335 -13.26 17.26 24.32
N VAL A 336 -13.13 16.01 24.74
CA VAL A 336 -13.00 14.86 23.85
C VAL A 336 -14.36 14.17 23.77
N ARG A 337 -14.93 14.11 22.57
CA ARG A 337 -16.20 13.42 22.31
C ARG A 337 -16.01 11.97 21.97
#